data_568321652546c4c834b85a98e075bf11
#
_entry.id   568321652546c4c834b85a98e075bf11
#
_cell.length_a   1.000
_cell.length_b   1.000
_cell.length_c   1.000
_cell.angle_alpha   90.00
_cell.angle_beta   90.00
_cell.angle_gamma   90.00
#
_symmetry.space_group_name_H-M   'P 1'
#
loop_
_entity.id
_entity.type
_entity.pdbx_description
1 polymer ?
#
loop_
_entity_poly.entity_id
_entity_poly.type
_entity_poly.pdbx_seq_one_letter_code
_entity_poly.pdbx_strand_id
1 'polypeptide(L)'
;MTQTNLKKNGKSKKTTLSKVLGKSGNKKPSKAPASKPVKKPTAPKMPGEWLYLNKEELSLRKIYELFEEKQTAEYWEAAGVLEISLPESGTLDMEDLEGTLGDEEGDAYLKENEIHAVAAVTIRPEDYEKAKEVMLYIIEKLGGYFCGDTADFTPVVAAKKN
;
A
#
# COMPACT_ATOMS: atom_id res chain seq x y z
N MET A 1 27.55 -11.12 42.04
CA MET A 1 27.05 -11.06 41.87
C MET A 1 26.18 -10.63 41.61
N THR A 2 25.94 -10.43 41.55
CA THR A 2 25.24 -10.13 41.25
C THR A 2 24.27 -9.76 40.96
N GLN A 3 23.98 -9.63 41.05
CA GLN A 3 23.18 -9.37 40.77
C GLN A 3 22.29 -8.91 40.50
N THR A 4 22.09 -8.80 40.74
CA THR A 4 21.32 -8.45 40.52
C THR A 4 20.54 -7.86 40.19
N ASN A 5 20.49 -7.68 40.38
CA ASN A 5 19.79 -7.13 40.13
C ASN A 5 19.05 -6.61 39.63
N LEU A 6 18.96 -6.61 39.59
CA LEU A 6 18.30 -6.22 39.14
C LEU A 6 17.39 -5.87 38.88
N LYS A 7 17.36 -5.86 39.06
CA LYS A 7 16.49 -5.61 38.83
C LYS A 7 15.76 -5.02 38.63
N LYS A 8 15.71 -4.87 38.85
CA LYS A 8 15.02 -4.34 38.74
C LYS A 8 14.39 -3.76 38.28
N ASN A 9 14.37 -3.63 38.36
CA ASN A 9 13.78 -3.03 37.95
C ASN A 9 13.01 -2.64 37.52
N GLY A 10 12.98 -2.75 37.57
CA GLY A 10 12.29 -2.39 37.28
C GLY A 10 11.43 -2.08 37.03
N LYS A 11 11.29 -2.07 37.23
CA LYS A 11 10.50 -1.76 37.05
C LYS A 11 9.90 -1.08 36.76
N SER A 12 9.93 -0.93 36.94
CA SER A 12 9.42 -0.25 36.75
C SER A 12 8.72 0.18 36.26
N LYS A 13 8.66 0.14 36.29
CA LYS A 13 8.04 0.57 35.92
C LYS A 13 7.27 0.94 35.41
N LYS A 14 7.17 0.92 35.52
CA LYS A 14 6.50 1.28 35.11
C LYS A 14 5.72 1.64 34.78
N THR A 15 5.62 1.57 35.17
CA THR A 15 4.94 1.90 34.93
C THR A 15 4.17 2.41 34.60
N THR A 16 4.10 2.32 34.96
CA THR A 16 3.47 2.80 34.76
C THR A 16 2.81 3.41 34.21
N LEU A 17 2.76 3.34 34.34
CA LEU A 17 2.24 3.90 33.89
C LEU A 17 1.55 4.26 33.21
N SER A 18 1.60 4.06 33.29
CA SER A 18 1.04 4.41 32.66
C SER A 18 0.09 4.63 32.40
N LYS A 19 -0.05 4.42 32.76
CA LYS A 19 -0.89 4.58 32.61
C LYS A 19 -1.50 5.31 32.32
N VAL A 20 -1.48 5.42 32.64
CA VAL A 20 -1.88 6.12 32.46
C VAL A 20 -2.38 6.64 31.77
N LEU A 21 -2.42 6.65 31.83
CA LEU A 21 -2.84 7.16 31.21
C LEU A 21 -3.55 7.49 30.61
N GLY A 22 -3.56 7.38 30.73
CA GLY A 22 -4.14 7.69 30.25
C GLY A 22 -5.05 7.88 29.93
N LYS A 23 -5.25 7.91 30.24
CA LYS A 23 -6.03 8.12 29.92
C LYS A 23 -6.54 8.78 29.32
N SER A 24 -6.55 9.00 29.49
CA SER A 24 -6.87 9.62 28.92
C SER A 24 -7.50 9.93 28.21
N GLY A 25 -7.51 9.82 28.29
CA GLY A 25 -8.02 10.13 27.70
C GLY A 25 -8.87 10.22 27.11
N ASN A 26 -8.97 10.22 27.42
CA ASN A 26 -9.62 10.26 26.93
C ASN A 26 -10.33 10.67 26.27
N LYS A 27 -10.41 10.71 26.39
CA LYS A 27 -10.95 11.03 25.93
C LYS A 27 -11.52 11.35 25.16
N LYS A 28 -11.64 11.46 25.24
CA LYS A 28 -12.09 11.77 24.66
C LYS A 28 -12.58 11.98 23.89
N PRO A 29 -12.65 12.06 24.06
CA PRO A 29 -13.10 12.30 23.34
C PRO A 29 -13.66 12.51 22.52
N SER A 30 -13.81 12.42 22.64
CA SER A 30 -14.18 12.59 21.99
C SER A 30 -14.72 12.93 21.26
N LYS A 31 -14.86 13.10 21.34
CA LYS A 31 -15.29 13.45 20.75
C LYS A 31 -15.59 13.59 19.83
N ALA A 32 -15.71 13.59 19.83
CA ALA A 32 -15.94 13.75 19.09
C ALA A 32 -16.41 13.86 18.28
N PRO A 33 -16.58 13.91 18.35
CA PRO A 33 -16.99 14.05 17.54
C PRO A 33 -17.29 14.31 16.66
N ALA A 34 -17.35 14.32 16.73
CA ALA A 34 -17.46 14.58 15.99
C ALA A 34 -17.66 14.62 15.08
N SER A 35 -17.78 14.62 14.99
CA SER A 35 -17.87 14.69 14.16
C SER A 35 -18.17 14.81 13.28
N LYS A 36 -18.40 15.02 13.18
CA LYS A 36 -18.67 15.25 12.39
C LYS A 36 -18.77 15.30 11.40
N PRO A 37 -18.84 15.46 11.21
CA PRO A 37 -19.04 15.51 10.27
C PRO A 37 -19.08 15.49 9.23
N VAL A 38 -19.13 15.51 9.11
CA VAL A 38 -19.19 15.54 8.17
C VAL A 38 -19.16 15.33 7.20
N LYS A 39 -19.39 15.34 6.79
CA LYS A 39 -19.48 15.19 5.87
C LYS A 39 -19.51 15.57 4.78
N LYS A 40 -19.10 15.82 4.59
CA LYS A 40 -19.29 16.23 3.42
C LYS A 40 -19.12 15.30 2.39
N PRO A 41 -19.90 14.93 1.69
CA PRO A 41 -19.71 14.02 0.63
C PRO A 41 -19.10 14.70 -0.50
N THR A 42 -17.91 14.61 -0.53
CA THR A 42 -17.17 15.07 -1.64
C THR A 42 -17.06 13.96 -2.60
N ALA A 43 -16.42 14.20 -3.69
CA ALA A 43 -16.05 13.14 -4.60
C ALA A 43 -15.32 12.07 -3.82
N PRO A 44 -15.50 10.80 -4.18
CA PRO A 44 -14.79 9.73 -3.51
C PRO A 44 -13.29 9.99 -3.58
N LYS A 45 -12.64 9.87 -2.47
CA LYS A 45 -11.20 9.99 -2.47
C LYS A 45 -10.60 8.81 -3.18
N MET A 46 -9.56 9.06 -3.96
CA MET A 46 -8.81 7.98 -4.55
C MET A 46 -8.09 7.23 -3.45
N PRO A 47 -8.06 5.89 -3.53
CA PRO A 47 -7.33 5.13 -2.53
C PRO A 47 -5.84 5.35 -2.65
N GLY A 48 -5.15 5.18 -1.55
CA GLY A 48 -3.70 5.16 -1.57
C GLY A 48 -3.14 3.77 -1.77
N GLU A 49 -3.99 2.77 -1.56
CA GLU A 49 -3.59 1.37 -1.68
C GLU A 49 -4.21 0.77 -2.93
N TRP A 50 -3.38 0.15 -3.75
CA TRP A 50 -3.78 -0.40 -5.02
C TRP A 50 -3.16 -1.78 -5.20
N LEU A 51 -3.63 -2.50 -6.21
CA LEU A 51 -3.06 -3.77 -6.61
C LEU A 51 -2.73 -3.73 -8.10
N TYR A 52 -1.61 -4.32 -8.47
CA TYR A 52 -1.30 -4.57 -9.87
C TYR A 52 -1.49 -6.05 -10.12
N LEU A 53 -2.32 -6.38 -11.10
CA LEU A 53 -2.71 -7.76 -11.39
C LEU A 53 -2.40 -8.07 -12.84
N ASN A 54 -1.76 -9.21 -13.10
CA ASN A 54 -1.41 -9.60 -14.45
C ASN A 54 -1.59 -11.10 -14.62
N LYS A 55 -2.10 -11.49 -15.78
CA LYS A 55 -2.27 -12.91 -16.08
C LYS A 55 -0.96 -13.59 -16.45
N GLU A 56 0.04 -12.81 -16.84
CA GLU A 56 1.36 -13.35 -17.11
C GLU A 56 2.16 -13.44 -15.84
N GLU A 57 3.05 -14.41 -15.78
CA GLU A 57 4.01 -14.46 -14.68
C GLU A 57 5.00 -13.34 -14.88
N LEU A 58 5.01 -12.40 -13.96
CA LEU A 58 5.78 -11.17 -14.12
C LEU A 58 6.40 -10.79 -12.81
N SER A 59 7.68 -10.46 -12.82
CA SER A 59 8.36 -10.02 -11.62
C SER A 59 8.47 -8.49 -11.61
N LEU A 60 8.69 -7.94 -10.42
CA LEU A 60 8.92 -6.50 -10.30
C LEU A 60 10.17 -6.07 -11.07
N ARG A 61 11.11 -6.99 -11.25
CA ARG A 61 12.30 -6.68 -12.03
C ARG A 61 11.94 -6.29 -13.47
N LYS A 62 10.97 -6.96 -14.05
CA LYS A 62 10.53 -6.62 -15.41
C LYS A 62 9.94 -5.23 -15.47
N ILE A 63 9.23 -4.84 -14.40
CA ILE A 63 8.68 -3.49 -14.35
C ILE A 63 9.82 -2.49 -14.18
N TYR A 64 10.78 -2.81 -13.29
CA TYR A 64 11.92 -1.93 -13.08
C TYR A 64 12.67 -1.65 -14.40
N GLU A 65 12.83 -2.67 -15.23
CA GLU A 65 13.57 -2.51 -16.48
C GLU A 65 12.94 -1.45 -17.39
N LEU A 66 11.64 -1.18 -17.25
CA LEU A 66 11.00 -0.13 -18.05
C LEU A 66 11.50 1.27 -17.68
N PHE A 67 12.02 1.43 -16.47
CA PHE A 67 12.40 2.74 -15.94
C PHE A 67 13.90 2.87 -15.73
N GLU A 68 14.64 1.79 -15.98
CA GLU A 68 16.07 1.76 -15.68
C GLU A 68 16.83 2.84 -16.42
N GLU A 69 16.55 2.97 -17.73
CA GLU A 69 17.25 3.98 -18.53
C GLU A 69 16.95 5.39 -18.09
N LYS A 70 15.74 5.61 -17.58
CA LYS A 70 15.34 6.94 -17.14
C LYS A 70 15.84 7.25 -15.72
N GLN A 71 16.33 6.23 -15.03
CA GLN A 71 16.81 6.37 -13.66
C GLN A 71 15.75 6.98 -12.76
N THR A 72 14.49 6.57 -12.97
CA THR A 72 13.37 7.05 -12.18
C THR A 72 12.81 5.97 -11.26
N ALA A 73 13.56 4.87 -11.10
CA ALA A 73 13.08 3.79 -10.24
C ALA A 73 14.25 3.17 -9.48
N GLU A 74 13.95 2.66 -8.30
CA GLU A 74 14.90 1.90 -7.49
C GLU A 74 14.26 0.57 -7.15
N TYR A 75 15.06 -0.48 -7.27
CA TYR A 75 14.54 -1.82 -7.05
C TYR A 75 15.39 -2.53 -5.99
N TRP A 76 14.74 -2.87 -4.88
CA TRP A 76 15.39 -3.62 -3.79
C TRP A 76 14.96 -5.08 -3.91
N GLU A 77 15.71 -5.83 -4.71
CA GLU A 77 15.34 -7.19 -5.07
C GLU A 77 15.16 -8.08 -3.84
N ALA A 78 16.06 -7.97 -2.87
CA ALA A 78 15.99 -8.81 -1.68
C ALA A 78 14.75 -8.54 -0.85
N ALA A 79 14.21 -7.33 -0.93
CA ALA A 79 13.01 -6.96 -0.21
C ALA A 79 11.74 -7.14 -1.04
N GLY A 80 11.88 -7.35 -2.34
CA GLY A 80 10.72 -7.44 -3.22
C GLY A 80 10.00 -6.13 -3.37
N VAL A 81 10.74 -5.00 -3.35
CA VAL A 81 10.14 -3.66 -3.38
C VAL A 81 10.71 -2.86 -4.53
N LEU A 82 9.82 -2.21 -5.27
CA LEU A 82 10.17 -1.33 -6.37
C LEU A 82 9.56 0.03 -6.11
N GLU A 83 10.40 1.07 -6.13
CA GLU A 83 9.93 2.44 -5.95
C GLU A 83 10.13 3.20 -7.25
N ILE A 84 9.06 3.80 -7.76
CA ILE A 84 9.10 4.57 -8.99
C ILE A 84 8.83 6.03 -8.66
N SER A 85 9.78 6.92 -8.98
CA SER A 85 9.63 8.35 -8.72
C SER A 85 8.62 8.96 -9.67
N LEU A 86 7.72 9.77 -9.13
CA LEU A 86 6.75 10.51 -9.92
C LEU A 86 7.28 11.92 -10.18
N PRO A 87 7.04 12.46 -11.39
CA PRO A 87 7.57 13.79 -11.70
C PRO A 87 7.05 14.83 -10.72
N GLU A 88 7.97 15.55 -10.08
CA GLU A 88 7.64 16.66 -9.20
C GLU A 88 6.67 16.26 -8.09
N SER A 89 6.73 15.01 -7.67
CA SER A 89 5.77 14.54 -6.71
C SER A 89 6.38 13.44 -5.84
N GLY A 90 5.57 12.51 -5.37
CA GLY A 90 6.07 11.44 -4.52
C GLY A 90 6.51 10.23 -5.34
N THR A 91 6.14 9.06 -4.84
CA THR A 91 6.54 7.81 -5.46
C THR A 91 5.33 6.90 -5.65
N LEU A 92 5.50 5.94 -6.52
CA LEU A 92 4.59 4.81 -6.66
C LEU A 92 5.42 3.60 -6.23
N ASP A 93 5.02 3.01 -5.12
CA ASP A 93 5.77 1.90 -4.53
C ASP A 93 5.05 0.61 -4.80
N MET A 94 5.80 -0.42 -5.21
CA MET A 94 5.22 -1.74 -5.47
C MET A 94 5.92 -2.78 -4.63
N GLU A 95 5.15 -3.72 -4.10
CA GLU A 95 5.68 -4.81 -3.30
C GLU A 95 5.13 -6.12 -3.82
N ASP A 96 6.02 -7.08 -4.09
CA ASP A 96 5.62 -8.37 -4.65
C ASP A 96 4.86 -9.17 -3.58
N LEU A 97 3.65 -9.60 -3.90
CA LEU A 97 2.84 -10.37 -2.97
C LEU A 97 2.95 -11.87 -3.21
N GLU A 98 3.82 -12.29 -4.12
CA GLU A 98 4.11 -13.71 -4.36
C GLU A 98 2.85 -14.52 -4.70
N GLY A 99 1.92 -13.86 -5.41
CA GLY A 99 0.77 -14.57 -5.95
C GLY A 99 -0.39 -14.78 -5.01
N THR A 100 -0.42 -14.09 -3.88
CA THR A 100 -1.53 -14.22 -2.93
C THR A 100 -1.93 -12.86 -2.39
N LEU A 101 -3.21 -12.72 -2.07
CA LEU A 101 -3.69 -11.50 -1.41
C LEU A 101 -3.82 -11.72 0.10
N GLY A 102 -3.54 -12.95 0.56
CA GLY A 102 -3.48 -13.23 1.98
C GLY A 102 -4.83 -13.54 2.61
N ASP A 103 -5.88 -13.60 1.81
CA ASP A 103 -7.17 -13.98 2.32
C ASP A 103 -7.90 -14.83 1.27
N GLU A 104 -8.89 -15.58 1.73
CA GLU A 104 -9.53 -16.56 0.91
C GLU A 104 -10.30 -15.97 -0.26
N GLU A 105 -10.96 -14.84 -0.03
CA GLU A 105 -11.75 -14.21 -1.10
C GLU A 105 -10.85 -13.61 -2.16
N GLY A 106 -9.78 -12.95 -1.73
CA GLY A 106 -8.83 -12.39 -2.67
C GLY A 106 -8.14 -13.45 -3.50
N ASP A 107 -7.71 -14.52 -2.85
CA ASP A 107 -7.03 -15.60 -3.57
C ASP A 107 -7.97 -16.30 -4.54
N ALA A 108 -9.26 -16.42 -4.17
CA ALA A 108 -10.25 -16.99 -5.09
C ALA A 108 -10.41 -16.07 -6.30
N TYR A 109 -10.43 -14.76 -6.09
CA TYR A 109 -10.52 -13.80 -7.17
C TYR A 109 -9.33 -13.95 -8.13
N LEU A 110 -8.12 -14.07 -7.59
CA LEU A 110 -6.93 -14.25 -8.42
C LEU A 110 -7.06 -15.50 -9.28
N LYS A 111 -7.51 -16.59 -8.66
CA LYS A 111 -7.62 -17.86 -9.36
C LYS A 111 -8.70 -17.80 -10.44
N GLU A 112 -9.86 -17.23 -10.13
CA GLU A 112 -10.94 -17.14 -11.10
C GLU A 112 -10.58 -16.29 -12.29
N ASN A 113 -9.75 -15.30 -12.09
CA ASN A 113 -9.35 -14.40 -13.15
C ASN A 113 -8.02 -14.76 -13.78
N GLU A 114 -7.45 -15.91 -13.38
CA GLU A 114 -6.20 -16.42 -13.93
C GLU A 114 -5.06 -15.43 -13.75
N ILE A 115 -5.02 -14.81 -12.58
CA ILE A 115 -3.96 -13.84 -12.27
C ILE A 115 -2.76 -14.58 -11.72
N HIS A 116 -1.60 -14.36 -12.30
CA HIS A 116 -0.38 -15.04 -11.89
C HIS A 116 0.64 -14.11 -11.26
N ALA A 117 0.54 -12.80 -11.52
CA ALA A 117 1.42 -11.84 -10.89
C ALA A 117 0.56 -10.83 -10.14
N VAL A 118 0.90 -10.59 -8.88
CA VAL A 118 0.16 -9.64 -8.06
C VAL A 118 1.16 -8.85 -7.21
N ALA A 119 0.98 -7.53 -7.16
CA ALA A 119 1.82 -6.68 -6.35
C ALA A 119 0.95 -5.65 -5.65
N ALA A 120 1.28 -5.38 -4.39
CA ALA A 120 0.66 -4.25 -3.70
C ALA A 120 1.28 -2.97 -4.21
N VAL A 121 0.48 -1.93 -4.34
CA VAL A 121 0.92 -0.65 -4.88
C VAL A 121 0.45 0.45 -3.94
N THR A 122 1.37 1.30 -3.52
CA THR A 122 1.05 2.40 -2.62
C THR A 122 1.39 3.71 -3.28
N ILE A 123 0.45 4.65 -3.24
CA ILE A 123 0.66 6.02 -3.72
C ILE A 123 0.00 6.97 -2.73
N ARG A 124 0.41 8.23 -2.78
CA ARG A 124 -0.36 9.24 -2.06
C ARG A 124 -1.57 9.60 -2.92
N PRO A 125 -2.77 9.67 -2.33
CA PRO A 125 -3.96 9.95 -3.13
C PRO A 125 -3.85 11.22 -3.96
N GLU A 126 -3.15 12.23 -3.45
CA GLU A 126 -2.99 13.49 -4.18
C GLU A 126 -2.12 13.35 -5.41
N ASP A 127 -1.34 12.28 -5.50
CA ASP A 127 -0.47 12.03 -6.65
C ASP A 127 -1.12 11.13 -7.70
N TYR A 128 -2.39 10.83 -7.54
CA TYR A 128 -3.07 9.85 -8.37
C TYR A 128 -2.93 10.10 -9.87
N GLU A 129 -3.08 11.35 -10.30
CA GLU A 129 -3.02 11.62 -11.75
C GLU A 129 -1.67 11.27 -12.34
N LYS A 130 -0.60 11.58 -11.61
CA LYS A 130 0.74 11.24 -12.09
C LYS A 130 1.02 9.75 -11.98
N ALA A 131 0.55 9.14 -10.88
CA ALA A 131 0.69 7.70 -10.72
C ALA A 131 -0.06 6.97 -11.82
N LYS A 132 -1.22 7.48 -12.21
CA LYS A 132 -2.02 6.86 -13.26
C LYS A 132 -1.27 6.83 -14.59
N GLU A 133 -0.52 7.87 -14.88
CA GLU A 133 0.30 7.87 -16.11
C GLU A 133 1.32 6.75 -16.08
N VAL A 134 1.96 6.55 -14.93
CA VAL A 134 2.92 5.47 -14.77
C VAL A 134 2.22 4.11 -14.88
N MET A 135 1.06 3.98 -14.24
CA MET A 135 0.28 2.75 -14.32
C MET A 135 -0.06 2.40 -15.76
N LEU A 136 -0.53 3.39 -16.52
CA LEU A 136 -0.90 3.16 -17.90
C LEU A 136 0.32 2.80 -18.76
N TYR A 137 1.47 3.40 -18.46
CA TYR A 137 2.69 3.05 -19.15
C TYR A 137 3.07 1.58 -18.90
N ILE A 138 2.98 1.15 -17.65
CA ILE A 138 3.28 -0.24 -17.31
C ILE A 138 2.30 -1.18 -18.04
N ILE A 139 1.01 -0.83 -18.02
CA ILE A 139 -0.01 -1.63 -18.72
C ILE A 139 0.27 -1.72 -20.20
N GLU A 140 0.67 -0.60 -20.80
CA GLU A 140 0.97 -0.58 -22.22
C GLU A 140 2.11 -1.53 -22.59
N LYS A 141 3.12 -1.60 -21.71
CA LYS A 141 4.31 -2.38 -22.02
C LYS A 141 4.20 -3.84 -21.58
N LEU A 142 3.54 -4.10 -20.48
CA LEU A 142 3.54 -5.43 -19.86
C LEU A 142 2.15 -6.02 -19.70
N GLY A 143 1.10 -5.26 -19.96
CA GLY A 143 -0.25 -5.76 -19.77
C GLY A 143 -0.71 -5.66 -18.34
N GLY A 144 -1.78 -6.38 -18.02
CA GLY A 144 -2.34 -6.34 -16.69
C GLY A 144 -3.22 -5.12 -16.45
N TYR A 145 -3.52 -4.88 -15.19
CA TYR A 145 -4.31 -3.70 -14.82
C TYR A 145 -4.06 -3.37 -13.35
N PHE A 146 -4.40 -2.14 -12.97
CA PHE A 146 -4.35 -1.72 -11.58
C PHE A 146 -5.76 -1.56 -11.05
N CYS A 147 -5.98 -1.88 -9.79
CA CYS A 147 -7.27 -1.66 -9.16
C CYS A 147 -7.04 -1.25 -7.71
N GLY A 148 -8.04 -0.59 -7.12
CA GLY A 148 -7.96 -0.24 -5.73
C GLY A 148 -7.94 -1.49 -4.86
N ASP A 149 -7.19 -1.46 -3.78
CA ASP A 149 -7.18 -2.55 -2.81
C ASP A 149 -8.40 -2.37 -1.92
N THR A 150 -9.55 -2.69 -2.47
CA THR A 150 -10.84 -2.53 -1.81
C THR A 150 -11.64 -3.81 -1.99
N ALA A 151 -12.74 -3.92 -1.25
CA ALA A 151 -13.54 -5.14 -1.29
C ALA A 151 -14.06 -5.47 -2.68
N ASP A 152 -14.28 -4.46 -3.51
CA ASP A 152 -14.79 -4.69 -4.87
C ASP A 152 -13.75 -4.40 -5.95
N PHE A 153 -12.50 -4.24 -5.55
CA PHE A 153 -11.37 -4.02 -6.47
C PHE A 153 -11.60 -2.82 -7.39
N THR A 154 -12.13 -1.74 -6.84
CA THR A 154 -12.33 -0.52 -7.60
C THR A 154 -11.63 0.63 -6.92
N PRO A 155 -11.27 1.69 -7.65
CA PRO A 155 -11.45 1.87 -9.09
C PRO A 155 -10.46 1.03 -9.90
N VAL A 156 -10.65 0.98 -11.22
CA VAL A 156 -9.79 0.18 -12.09
C VAL A 156 -9.09 1.09 -13.10
N VAL A 157 -7.79 0.87 -13.26
CA VAL A 157 -7.01 1.51 -14.32
C VAL A 157 -6.55 0.39 -15.24
N ALA A 158 -7.02 0.43 -16.49
CA ALA A 158 -6.75 -0.62 -17.45
C ALA A 158 -6.56 0.01 -18.83
N ALA A 159 -6.03 -0.78 -19.75
CA ALA A 159 -5.86 -0.31 -21.11
C ALA A 159 -7.23 0.02 -21.71
N LYS A 160 -7.26 1.09 -22.47
CA LYS A 160 -8.50 1.44 -23.16
C LYS A 160 -8.74 0.43 -24.27
N LYS A 161 -9.95 -0.06 -24.32
CA LYS A 161 -10.33 -0.92 -25.43
C LYS A 161 -10.78 -0.02 -26.59
N ASN A 162 -10.25 -0.31 -27.74
CA ASN A 162 -10.68 0.40 -28.94
C ASN A 162 -11.84 -0.31 -29.60
#